data_da46f2adac4e944a35504a34e802e80b
#
_entry.id   da46f2adac4e944a35504a34e802e80b
#
_cell.length_a   1.000
_cell.length_b   1.000
_cell.length_c   1.000
_cell.angle_alpha   90.00
_cell.angle_beta   90.00
_cell.angle_gamma   90.00
#
_symmetry.space_group_name_H-M   'P 1'
#
loop_
_entity.id
_entity.type
_entity.pdbx_description
1 polymer ?
#
loop_
_entity_poly.entity_id
_entity_poly.type
_entity_poly.pdbx_seq_one_letter_code
_entity_poly.pdbx_strand_id
1 'polypeptide(L)'
;MSLTISPITDADVAAVIALWQRCGLTRPWNDPAGDIAFARRGANAAILVGRADGAIVATAMVGHDGHRGWVYYVAVDPKQQRQDFGRAIMAAAEDWLRQQGVEKVQLMVRPDNASVRAFYDRLGYATQERVIYAKWLDGRPMTP
;
A
#
# COMPACT_ATOMS: atom_id res chain seq x y z
N MET A 1 -3.60 -17.34 13.63
CA MET A 1 -4.38 -17.14 12.40
C MET A 1 -3.44 -16.77 11.28
N SER A 2 -3.51 -17.44 10.15
CA SER A 2 -2.61 -17.18 9.04
C SER A 2 -3.28 -16.31 7.98
N LEU A 3 -2.46 -15.60 7.22
CA LEU A 3 -2.89 -14.72 6.15
C LEU A 3 -2.54 -15.36 4.82
N THR A 4 -3.53 -15.48 3.94
CA THR A 4 -3.32 -15.92 2.56
C THR A 4 -3.27 -14.70 1.67
N ILE A 5 -2.18 -14.53 0.92
CA ILE A 5 -1.93 -13.32 0.13
C ILE A 5 -1.94 -13.66 -1.36
N SER A 6 -2.69 -12.90 -2.12
CA SER A 6 -2.82 -13.07 -3.56
C SER A 6 -3.12 -11.73 -4.23
N PRO A 7 -2.92 -11.62 -5.55
CA PRO A 7 -3.31 -10.39 -6.27
C PRO A 7 -4.82 -10.18 -6.22
N ILE A 8 -5.21 -8.90 -6.25
CA ILE A 8 -6.61 -8.50 -6.26
C ILE A 8 -7.33 -9.05 -7.51
N THR A 9 -8.60 -9.43 -7.34
CA THR A 9 -9.49 -9.81 -8.45
C THR A 9 -10.62 -8.79 -8.56
N ASP A 10 -11.39 -8.89 -9.65
CA ASP A 10 -12.54 -8.01 -9.84
C ASP A 10 -13.54 -8.12 -8.68
N ALA A 11 -13.74 -9.32 -8.17
CA ALA A 11 -14.67 -9.57 -7.05
C ALA A 11 -14.21 -8.93 -5.75
N ASP A 12 -12.93 -8.60 -5.63
CA ASP A 12 -12.34 -8.06 -4.39
C ASP A 12 -12.46 -6.54 -4.29
N VAL A 13 -12.70 -5.84 -5.40
CA VAL A 13 -12.54 -4.38 -5.46
C VAL A 13 -13.38 -3.65 -4.42
N ALA A 14 -14.66 -4.00 -4.30
CA ALA A 14 -15.55 -3.33 -3.34
C ALA A 14 -15.09 -3.54 -1.90
N ALA A 15 -14.66 -4.75 -1.55
CA ALA A 15 -14.20 -5.07 -0.20
C ALA A 15 -12.87 -4.36 0.13
N VAL A 16 -11.99 -4.23 -0.86
CA VAL A 16 -10.72 -3.50 -0.70
C VAL A 16 -10.97 -2.03 -0.44
N ILE A 17 -11.86 -1.41 -1.23
CA ILE A 17 -12.21 0.00 -1.03
C ILE A 17 -12.83 0.20 0.36
N ALA A 18 -13.73 -0.69 0.78
CA ALA A 18 -14.32 -0.62 2.11
C ALA A 18 -13.26 -0.73 3.22
N LEU A 19 -12.27 -1.60 3.05
CA LEU A 19 -11.16 -1.71 3.99
C LEU A 19 -10.36 -0.40 4.04
N TRP A 20 -10.04 0.18 2.90
CA TRP A 20 -9.32 1.45 2.85
C TRP A 20 -10.08 2.57 3.56
N GLN A 21 -11.42 2.61 3.40
CA GLN A 21 -12.25 3.57 4.09
C GLN A 21 -12.21 3.37 5.61
N ARG A 22 -12.30 2.13 6.06
CA ARG A 22 -12.23 1.83 7.50
C ARG A 22 -10.87 2.21 8.10
N CYS A 23 -9.81 2.14 7.29
CA CYS A 23 -8.46 2.50 7.72
C CYS A 23 -8.16 4.00 7.57
N GLY A 24 -9.11 4.80 7.09
CA GLY A 24 -8.91 6.23 6.91
C GLY A 24 -7.92 6.58 5.80
N LEU A 25 -7.77 5.72 4.80
CA LEU A 25 -6.79 5.90 3.73
C LEU A 25 -7.34 6.61 2.50
N THR A 26 -8.65 6.82 2.44
CA THR A 26 -9.27 7.53 1.31
C THR A 26 -9.26 9.03 1.55
N ARG A 27 -9.02 9.80 0.51
CA ARG A 27 -8.96 11.26 0.56
C ARG A 27 -9.84 11.83 -0.55
N PRO A 28 -10.40 13.06 -0.39
CA PRO A 28 -11.28 13.64 -1.41
C PRO A 28 -10.64 13.80 -2.78
N TRP A 29 -9.31 13.91 -2.85
CA TRP A 29 -8.58 14.08 -4.10
C TRP A 29 -8.17 12.74 -4.73
N ASN A 30 -8.46 11.61 -4.09
CA ASN A 30 -8.15 10.28 -4.61
C ASN A 30 -9.44 9.59 -5.06
N ASP A 31 -9.30 8.76 -6.10
CA ASP A 31 -10.36 7.90 -6.60
C ASP A 31 -9.89 6.45 -6.39
N PRO A 32 -10.31 5.80 -5.29
CA PRO A 32 -9.83 4.44 -5.00
C PRO A 32 -10.10 3.44 -6.11
N ALA A 33 -11.29 3.49 -6.73
CA ALA A 33 -11.60 2.57 -7.82
C ALA A 33 -10.72 2.84 -9.03
N GLY A 34 -10.48 4.12 -9.35
CA GLY A 34 -9.60 4.51 -10.43
C GLY A 34 -8.14 4.13 -10.15
N ASP A 35 -7.71 4.29 -8.90
CA ASP A 35 -6.35 3.90 -8.49
C ASP A 35 -6.14 2.40 -8.65
N ILE A 36 -7.13 1.58 -8.28
CA ILE A 36 -7.07 0.14 -8.46
C ILE A 36 -6.99 -0.21 -9.94
N ALA A 37 -7.85 0.39 -10.75
CA ALA A 37 -7.87 0.13 -12.20
C ALA A 37 -6.54 0.52 -12.85
N PHE A 38 -5.98 1.66 -12.45
CA PHE A 38 -4.71 2.14 -12.98
C PHE A 38 -3.57 1.19 -12.62
N ALA A 39 -3.49 0.76 -11.37
CA ALA A 39 -2.46 -0.17 -10.91
C ALA A 39 -2.53 -1.52 -11.65
N ARG A 40 -3.72 -1.94 -12.06
CA ARG A 40 -3.92 -3.23 -12.72
C ARG A 40 -3.65 -3.21 -14.22
N ARG A 41 -3.41 -2.03 -14.80
CA ARG A 41 -3.30 -1.88 -16.27
C ARG A 41 -2.00 -2.40 -16.85
N GLY A 42 -0.96 -2.53 -16.05
CA GLY A 42 0.36 -2.93 -16.55
C GLY A 42 1.04 -3.92 -15.63
N ALA A 43 2.27 -4.29 -16.02
CA ALA A 43 3.06 -5.28 -15.29
C ALA A 43 3.90 -4.67 -14.16
N ASN A 44 3.91 -3.33 -14.03
CA ASN A 44 4.80 -2.65 -13.11
C ASN A 44 4.20 -2.43 -11.72
N ALA A 45 2.95 -2.82 -11.51
CA ALA A 45 2.28 -2.63 -10.24
C ALA A 45 1.31 -3.77 -9.96
N ALA A 46 1.01 -3.97 -8.70
CA ALA A 46 0.05 -4.98 -8.25
C ALA A 46 -0.61 -4.51 -6.97
N ILE A 47 -1.81 -5.00 -6.71
CA ILE A 47 -2.45 -4.84 -5.41
C ILE A 47 -2.54 -6.21 -4.80
N LEU A 48 -1.87 -6.38 -3.64
CA LEU A 48 -1.87 -7.63 -2.91
C LEU A 48 -2.96 -7.58 -1.85
N VAL A 49 -3.71 -8.66 -1.75
CA VAL A 49 -4.82 -8.80 -0.81
C VAL A 49 -4.51 -9.94 0.13
N GLY A 50 -4.65 -9.68 1.42
CA GLY A 50 -4.49 -10.70 2.46
C GLY A 50 -5.85 -11.10 3.03
N ARG A 51 -6.10 -12.41 3.06
CA ARG A 51 -7.33 -12.98 3.58
C ARG A 51 -7.06 -13.79 4.84
N ALA A 52 -7.92 -13.63 5.82
CA ALA A 52 -7.98 -14.48 6.99
C ALA A 52 -9.42 -14.97 7.14
N ASP A 53 -9.62 -16.27 7.26
CA ASP A 53 -10.95 -16.90 7.34
C ASP A 53 -11.88 -16.43 6.18
N GLY A 54 -11.34 -16.29 4.99
CA GLY A 54 -12.09 -15.91 3.80
C GLY A 54 -12.37 -14.43 3.65
N ALA A 55 -12.05 -13.60 4.64
CA ALA A 55 -12.30 -12.17 4.60
C ALA A 55 -11.01 -11.41 4.26
N ILE A 56 -11.14 -10.33 3.48
CA ILE A 56 -10.01 -9.45 3.16
C ILE A 56 -9.74 -8.57 4.38
N VAL A 57 -8.54 -8.71 4.96
CA VAL A 57 -8.16 -8.01 6.18
C VAL A 57 -6.90 -7.19 6.03
N ALA A 58 -6.18 -7.32 4.91
CA ALA A 58 -4.96 -6.56 4.68
C ALA A 58 -4.75 -6.32 3.19
N THR A 59 -4.11 -5.21 2.84
CA THR A 59 -3.73 -4.90 1.47
C THR A 59 -2.39 -4.19 1.42
N ALA A 60 -1.75 -4.24 0.26
CA ALA A 60 -0.66 -3.34 -0.12
C ALA A 60 -0.69 -3.15 -1.63
N MET A 61 -0.59 -1.90 -2.07
CA MET A 61 -0.34 -1.58 -3.47
C MET A 61 1.17 -1.46 -3.63
N VAL A 62 1.76 -2.20 -4.54
CA VAL A 62 3.19 -2.22 -4.75
C VAL A 62 3.49 -2.04 -6.23
N GLY A 63 4.57 -1.32 -6.53
CA GLY A 63 4.96 -1.12 -7.92
C GLY A 63 6.35 -0.53 -8.02
N HIS A 64 6.83 -0.37 -9.25
CA HIS A 64 8.10 0.27 -9.51
C HIS A 64 8.05 1.14 -10.76
N ASP A 65 8.94 2.10 -10.79
CA ASP A 65 9.04 3.07 -11.87
C ASP A 65 10.22 2.80 -12.82
N GLY A 66 10.76 1.58 -12.78
CA GLY A 66 11.95 1.19 -13.53
C GLY A 66 13.25 1.54 -12.80
N HIS A 67 13.16 2.08 -11.58
CA HIS A 67 14.32 2.48 -10.79
C HIS A 67 14.18 2.07 -9.33
N ARG A 68 13.09 2.49 -8.68
CA ARG A 68 12.79 2.19 -7.27
C ARG A 68 11.42 1.57 -7.14
N GLY A 69 11.24 0.81 -6.08
CA GLY A 69 9.93 0.30 -5.70
C GLY A 69 9.21 1.26 -4.77
N TRP A 70 7.88 1.24 -4.81
CA TRP A 70 7.03 2.06 -3.97
C TRP A 70 5.86 1.24 -3.45
N VAL A 71 5.44 1.53 -2.23
CA VAL A 71 4.30 0.87 -1.60
C VAL A 71 3.31 1.94 -1.16
N TYR A 72 2.03 1.72 -1.49
CA TYR A 72 0.91 2.59 -1.13
C TYR A 72 -0.22 1.73 -0.59
N TYR A 73 -1.20 2.36 0.05
CA TYR A 73 -2.41 1.70 0.50
C TYR A 73 -2.12 0.45 1.32
N VAL A 74 -1.16 0.55 2.23
CA VAL A 74 -0.90 -0.52 3.20
C VAL A 74 -1.96 -0.41 4.28
N ALA A 75 -2.82 -1.41 4.36
CA ALA A 75 -3.96 -1.41 5.26
C ALA A 75 -4.04 -2.74 5.99
N VAL A 76 -4.41 -2.66 7.28
CA VAL A 76 -4.80 -3.82 8.08
C VAL A 76 -6.11 -3.45 8.75
N ASP A 77 -7.10 -4.32 8.66
CA ASP A 77 -8.42 -4.08 9.27
C ASP A 77 -8.21 -3.74 10.75
N PRO A 78 -8.79 -2.62 11.25
CA PRO A 78 -8.63 -2.23 12.64
C PRO A 78 -9.02 -3.32 13.63
N LYS A 79 -9.93 -4.23 13.26
CA LYS A 79 -10.34 -5.36 14.10
C LYS A 79 -9.32 -6.49 14.14
N GLN A 80 -8.32 -6.46 13.25
CA GLN A 80 -7.32 -7.52 13.09
C GLN A 80 -5.91 -7.03 13.42
N GLN A 81 -5.78 -5.90 14.11
CA GLN A 81 -4.49 -5.39 14.55
C GLN A 81 -3.82 -6.39 15.50
N ARG A 82 -2.49 -6.38 15.55
CA ARG A 82 -1.68 -7.24 16.42
C ARG A 82 -1.66 -8.72 16.03
N GLN A 83 -2.04 -9.04 14.78
CA GLN A 83 -1.93 -10.39 14.22
C GLN A 83 -0.72 -10.53 13.30
N ASP A 84 0.19 -9.54 13.28
CA ASP A 84 1.33 -9.47 12.37
C ASP A 84 0.95 -9.45 10.88
N PHE A 85 -0.29 -9.08 10.57
CA PHE A 85 -0.74 -9.01 9.18
C PHE A 85 -0.03 -7.90 8.41
N GLY A 86 0.27 -6.78 9.07
CA GLY A 86 1.03 -5.70 8.44
C GLY A 86 2.43 -6.14 8.03
N ARG A 87 3.10 -6.89 8.91
CA ARG A 87 4.41 -7.46 8.59
C ARG A 87 4.31 -8.43 7.42
N ALA A 88 3.29 -9.28 7.42
CA ALA A 88 3.12 -10.27 6.37
C ALA A 88 2.84 -9.64 5.00
N ILE A 89 1.96 -8.63 4.95
CA ILE A 89 1.64 -7.99 3.67
C ILE A 89 2.84 -7.18 3.15
N MET A 90 3.61 -6.56 4.03
CA MET A 90 4.81 -5.85 3.62
C MET A 90 5.89 -6.82 3.13
N ALA A 91 6.04 -7.98 3.76
CA ALA A 91 6.98 -9.01 3.28
C ALA A 91 6.58 -9.48 1.88
N ALA A 92 5.30 -9.67 1.63
CA ALA A 92 4.82 -10.06 0.29
C ALA A 92 5.09 -8.96 -0.75
N ALA A 93 4.90 -7.70 -0.38
CA ALA A 93 5.20 -6.58 -1.28
C ALA A 93 6.69 -6.52 -1.62
N GLU A 94 7.56 -6.71 -0.63
CA GLU A 94 9.00 -6.74 -0.85
C GLU A 94 9.40 -7.91 -1.75
N ASP A 95 8.81 -9.09 -1.55
CA ASP A 95 9.08 -10.24 -2.40
C ASP A 95 8.64 -10.01 -3.84
N TRP A 96 7.48 -9.36 -4.03
CA TRP A 96 7.02 -8.99 -5.36
C TRP A 96 8.06 -8.10 -6.07
N LEU A 97 8.60 -7.12 -5.35
CA LEU A 97 9.62 -6.22 -5.90
C LEU A 97 10.92 -6.96 -6.20
N ARG A 98 11.34 -7.87 -5.33
CA ARG A 98 12.55 -8.68 -5.59
C ARG A 98 12.39 -9.51 -6.87
N GLN A 99 11.22 -10.07 -7.09
CA GLN A 99 10.95 -10.83 -8.31
C GLN A 99 10.99 -9.96 -9.57
N GLN A 100 10.73 -8.65 -9.43
CA GLN A 100 10.84 -7.69 -10.52
C GLN A 100 12.28 -7.18 -10.72
N GLY A 101 13.20 -7.55 -9.86
CA GLY A 101 14.59 -7.09 -9.93
C GLY A 101 14.83 -5.73 -9.28
N VAL A 102 13.89 -5.26 -8.47
CA VAL A 102 14.00 -3.95 -7.80
C VAL A 102 14.91 -4.07 -6.58
N GLU A 103 15.84 -3.12 -6.44
CA GLU A 103 16.85 -3.16 -5.39
C GLU A 103 16.45 -2.42 -4.12
N LYS A 104 15.54 -1.45 -4.22
CA LYS A 104 15.20 -0.59 -3.08
C LYS A 104 13.72 -0.25 -3.12
N VAL A 105 13.06 -0.41 -1.99
CA VAL A 105 11.66 -0.02 -1.82
C VAL A 105 11.58 1.23 -0.96
N GLN A 106 10.68 2.13 -1.34
CA GLN A 106 10.41 3.38 -0.63
C GLN A 106 8.92 3.48 -0.34
N LEU A 107 8.59 4.25 0.67
CA LEU A 107 7.20 4.58 0.99
C LEU A 107 7.18 5.94 1.68
N MET A 108 5.99 6.53 1.76
CA MET A 108 5.82 7.84 2.36
C MET A 108 4.92 7.74 3.57
N VAL A 109 5.34 8.36 4.67
CA VAL A 109 4.58 8.43 5.91
C VAL A 109 4.52 9.90 6.32
N ARG A 110 3.34 10.37 6.74
CA ARG A 110 3.23 11.74 7.27
C ARG A 110 4.12 11.87 8.50
N PRO A 111 4.89 12.97 8.63
CA PRO A 111 5.86 13.11 9.73
C PRO A 111 5.23 13.00 11.12
N ASP A 112 3.97 13.39 11.27
CA ASP A 112 3.26 13.36 12.55
C ASP A 112 2.58 12.03 12.86
N ASN A 113 2.65 11.04 11.97
CA ASN A 113 2.05 9.73 12.19
C ASN A 113 3.04 8.82 12.93
N ALA A 114 3.15 9.03 14.23
CA ALA A 114 4.16 8.36 15.05
C ALA A 114 4.00 6.84 15.10
N SER A 115 2.77 6.35 15.15
CA SER A 115 2.53 4.90 15.25
C SER A 115 2.91 4.17 13.97
N VAL A 116 2.63 4.77 12.82
CA VAL A 116 2.99 4.18 11.52
C VAL A 116 4.49 4.24 11.32
N ARG A 117 5.14 5.36 11.70
CA ARG A 117 6.59 5.46 11.65
C ARG A 117 7.25 4.37 12.50
N ALA A 118 6.75 4.15 13.72
CA ALA A 118 7.27 3.10 14.59
C ALA A 118 7.11 1.71 13.97
N PHE A 119 6.00 1.47 13.28
CA PHE A 119 5.78 0.21 12.57
C PHE A 119 6.86 -0.04 11.51
N TYR A 120 7.16 0.95 10.67
CA TYR A 120 8.18 0.79 9.63
C TYR A 120 9.59 0.73 10.22
N ASP A 121 9.86 1.46 11.31
CA ASP A 121 11.13 1.33 12.02
C ASP A 121 11.35 -0.12 12.47
N ARG A 122 10.32 -0.76 13.01
CA ARG A 122 10.41 -2.17 13.45
C ARG A 122 10.62 -3.14 12.30
N LEU A 123 10.18 -2.77 11.10
CA LEU A 123 10.39 -3.59 9.90
C LEU A 123 11.77 -3.38 9.27
N GLY A 124 12.58 -2.49 9.83
CA GLY A 124 13.93 -2.24 9.32
C GLY A 124 14.02 -1.13 8.29
N TYR A 125 12.96 -0.35 8.12
CA TYR A 125 13.00 0.82 7.23
C TYR A 125 13.69 1.98 7.94
N ALA A 126 14.41 2.79 7.19
CA ALA A 126 15.10 3.97 7.70
C ALA A 126 14.60 5.21 6.98
N THR A 127 14.45 6.31 7.73
CA THR A 127 14.07 7.57 7.13
C THR A 127 15.18 8.10 6.23
N GLN A 128 14.79 8.75 5.13
CA GLN A 128 15.71 9.37 4.19
C GLN A 128 15.42 10.86 4.14
N GLU A 129 16.49 11.68 4.15
CA GLU A 129 16.34 13.13 4.05
C GLU A 129 16.06 13.53 2.60
N ARG A 130 14.79 13.56 2.24
CA ARG A 130 14.32 13.96 0.91
C ARG A 130 13.09 14.81 1.08
N VAL A 131 12.92 15.78 0.22
CA VAL A 131 11.72 16.59 0.12
C VAL A 131 10.96 16.13 -1.13
N ILE A 132 9.67 15.92 -0.99
CA ILE A 132 8.83 15.48 -2.10
C ILE A 132 8.26 16.71 -2.78
N TYR A 133 8.51 16.87 -4.06
CA TYR A 133 7.89 17.88 -4.91
C TYR A 133 6.83 17.22 -5.76
N ALA A 134 5.65 17.81 -5.79
CA ALA A 134 4.52 17.24 -6.52
C ALA A 134 3.72 18.35 -7.21
N LYS A 135 3.11 18.02 -8.35
CA LYS A 135 2.12 18.89 -8.98
C LYS A 135 1.12 18.03 -9.72
N TRP A 136 -0.13 18.50 -9.79
CA TRP A 136 -1.15 17.85 -10.58
C TRP A 136 -0.91 18.17 -12.06
N LEU A 137 -0.90 17.15 -12.91
CA LEU A 137 -0.61 17.34 -14.33
C LEU A 137 -1.78 17.96 -15.09
N ASP A 138 -2.96 18.01 -14.49
CA ASP A 138 -4.13 18.69 -15.05
C ASP A 138 -4.18 20.19 -14.69
N GLY A 139 -3.19 20.70 -13.97
CA GLY A 139 -3.08 22.12 -13.64
C GLY A 139 -3.82 22.56 -12.40
N ARG A 140 -4.57 21.68 -11.71
CA ARG A 140 -5.22 22.08 -10.47
C ARG A 140 -4.19 22.36 -9.38
N PRO A 141 -4.53 23.23 -8.40
CA PRO A 141 -3.57 23.59 -7.36
C PRO A 141 -3.31 22.44 -6.39
N MET A 142 -2.11 22.44 -5.81
CA MET A 142 -1.78 21.52 -4.73
C MET A 142 -2.48 21.97 -3.46
N THR A 143 -2.97 20.99 -2.69
CA THR A 143 -3.50 21.20 -1.33
C THR A 143 -2.54 20.57 -0.34
N PRO A 144 -2.37 21.21 0.85
CA PRO A 144 -1.47 20.67 1.88
C PRO A 144 -1.86 19.30 2.38
#